data_5ebc4eb70b0d14cf8f782097b53db8bd
#
_entry.id   5ebc4eb70b0d14cf8f782097b53db8bd
#
_cell.length_a   1.000
_cell.length_b   1.000
_cell.length_c   1.000
_cell.angle_alpha   90.00
_cell.angle_beta   90.00
_cell.angle_gamma   90.00
#
_symmetry.space_group_name_H-M   'P 1'
#
loop_
_entity.id
_entity.type
_entity.pdbx_description
1 polymer ?
#
loop_
_entity_poly.entity_id
_entity_poly.type
_entity_poly.pdbx_seq_one_letter_code
_entity_poly.pdbx_strand_id
1 'polypeptide(L)'
;MGTLQPQISPEQRGAIFPEIAQIPELFRTCIQCGVCSGSCPMGEVMDFTPRKAAKMIADGRFEEVVSSNTPWLCVACHTCQVRCPSQLLIPDGLFPALRSAVMAEGKPMEQDLQKALQNTYLYGNPMGQSPRKRAEWTATAGVPVPIISQIKRPVELLWIVECYPSYEPRNQEISRKLARILNALGVDFAILGHEERCIGDCEWLAGERGLFEMLIERNIEILGKYRFKEILITDPHAYRTLLNIYPKLGGTFRVKHYVQFLAERLGQLKPLLKKLSAAVTYHDSCCLGRKTGHYDEPRALLEAIPGVKLVEMIQNRESSLCCGGGASTVYLDRYIQERAKDRLADRRVQQAAATEAGILAVACPYEPSRFEDAVKITGNEEKLVVRDIIELLAESMELG
;
A
#
# COMPACT_ATOMS: atom_id res chain seq x y z
N MET A 1 -36.17 10.06 9.85
CA MET A 1 -35.57 9.70 8.56
C MET A 1 -34.58 8.60 8.85
N GLY A 2 -34.91 7.36 8.42
CA GLY A 2 -34.15 6.17 8.77
C GLY A 2 -32.75 6.19 8.17
N THR A 3 -31.75 6.00 9.01
CA THR A 3 -30.38 5.72 8.63
C THR A 3 -30.35 4.40 7.88
N LEU A 4 -30.23 4.47 6.55
CA LEU A 4 -29.86 3.32 5.73
C LEU A 4 -28.46 2.89 6.17
N GLN A 5 -28.33 1.87 6.99
CA GLN A 5 -27.09 1.14 7.14
C GLN A 5 -26.85 0.41 5.81
N PRO A 6 -25.75 0.66 5.12
CA PRO A 6 -25.42 -0.10 3.92
C PRO A 6 -25.09 -1.52 4.33
N GLN A 7 -26.04 -2.41 4.26
CA GLN A 7 -25.80 -3.83 4.45
C GLN A 7 -25.16 -4.39 3.18
N ILE A 8 -23.94 -4.85 3.28
CA ILE A 8 -23.25 -5.55 2.19
C ILE A 8 -24.02 -6.82 1.87
N SER A 9 -24.53 -6.95 0.63
CA SER A 9 -25.28 -8.15 0.22
C SER A 9 -24.38 -9.39 0.13
N PRO A 10 -24.92 -10.61 0.28
CA PRO A 10 -24.16 -11.85 0.08
C PRO A 10 -23.47 -11.94 -1.28
N GLU A 11 -24.09 -11.43 -2.34
CA GLU A 11 -23.51 -11.38 -3.69
C GLU A 11 -22.32 -10.44 -3.77
N GLN A 12 -22.39 -9.26 -3.15
CA GLN A 12 -21.28 -8.32 -3.06
C GLN A 12 -20.10 -8.91 -2.27
N ARG A 13 -20.36 -9.65 -1.20
CA ARG A 13 -19.37 -10.38 -0.41
C ARG A 13 -18.62 -11.40 -1.26
N GLY A 14 -19.33 -12.26 -1.98
CA GLY A 14 -18.76 -13.28 -2.85
C GLY A 14 -17.89 -12.72 -3.98
N ALA A 15 -18.21 -11.52 -4.49
CA ALA A 15 -17.45 -10.86 -5.55
C ALA A 15 -16.08 -10.33 -5.10
N ILE A 16 -15.85 -10.18 -3.78
CA ILE A 16 -14.63 -9.59 -3.22
C ILE A 16 -13.71 -10.65 -2.64
N PHE A 17 -14.28 -11.62 -1.95
CA PHE A 17 -13.56 -12.72 -1.34
C PHE A 17 -14.02 -14.04 -1.98
N PRO A 18 -13.35 -14.51 -3.04
CA PRO A 18 -13.65 -15.82 -3.56
C PRO A 18 -13.38 -16.86 -2.46
N GLU A 19 -14.35 -17.75 -2.26
CA GLU A 19 -14.14 -18.91 -1.41
C GLU A 19 -13.19 -19.90 -2.08
N ILE A 20 -12.53 -20.73 -1.27
CA ILE A 20 -11.56 -21.68 -1.81
C ILE A 20 -12.23 -22.65 -2.81
N ALA A 21 -13.50 -22.97 -2.62
CA ALA A 21 -14.29 -23.78 -3.54
C ALA A 21 -14.50 -23.14 -4.92
N GLN A 22 -14.38 -21.81 -5.04
CA GLN A 22 -14.53 -21.08 -6.31
C GLN A 22 -13.19 -20.99 -7.09
N ILE A 23 -12.06 -21.30 -6.48
CA ILE A 23 -10.74 -21.21 -7.11
C ILE A 23 -10.63 -22.06 -8.36
N PRO A 24 -11.14 -23.32 -8.43
CA PRO A 24 -11.10 -24.11 -9.68
C PRO A 24 -11.74 -23.40 -10.86
N GLU A 25 -12.89 -22.73 -10.67
CA GLU A 25 -13.56 -21.99 -11.74
C GLU A 25 -12.80 -20.71 -12.11
N LEU A 26 -12.30 -19.96 -11.13
CA LEU A 26 -11.47 -18.76 -11.37
C LEU A 26 -10.19 -19.07 -12.15
N PHE A 27 -9.66 -20.28 -12.03
CA PHE A 27 -8.45 -20.75 -12.71
C PHE A 27 -8.72 -21.65 -13.92
N ARG A 28 -9.97 -21.80 -14.34
CA ARG A 28 -10.36 -22.65 -15.48
C ARG A 28 -9.64 -22.28 -16.78
N THR A 29 -9.35 -20.99 -17.00
CA THR A 29 -8.63 -20.49 -18.18
C THR A 29 -7.10 -20.57 -18.03
N CYS A 30 -6.58 -21.20 -16.99
CA CYS A 30 -5.15 -21.35 -16.77
C CYS A 30 -4.52 -22.31 -17.78
N ILE A 31 -3.67 -21.78 -18.67
CA ILE A 31 -2.94 -22.58 -19.68
C ILE A 31 -1.69 -23.26 -19.14
N GLN A 32 -1.45 -23.22 -17.83
CA GLN A 32 -0.31 -23.86 -17.14
C GLN A 32 1.08 -23.44 -17.66
N CYS A 33 1.24 -22.24 -18.23
CA CYS A 33 2.49 -21.75 -18.84
C CYS A 33 3.63 -21.53 -17.84
N GLY A 34 3.35 -21.42 -16.54
CA GLY A 34 4.37 -21.30 -15.50
C GLY A 34 4.91 -19.88 -15.25
N VAL A 35 4.52 -18.87 -16.04
CA VAL A 35 5.03 -17.49 -15.91
C VAL A 35 4.84 -16.94 -14.48
N CYS A 36 3.70 -17.20 -13.85
CA CYS A 36 3.43 -16.76 -12.46
C CYS A 36 4.41 -17.38 -11.45
N SER A 37 4.84 -18.62 -11.63
CA SER A 37 5.80 -19.28 -10.77
C SER A 37 7.23 -18.80 -11.04
N GLY A 38 7.63 -18.71 -12.31
CA GLY A 38 8.97 -18.25 -12.70
C GLY A 38 9.24 -16.78 -12.40
N SER A 39 8.20 -15.96 -12.29
CA SER A 39 8.32 -14.53 -11.95
C SER A 39 8.04 -14.20 -10.48
N CYS A 40 7.68 -15.19 -9.66
CA CYS A 40 7.40 -14.96 -8.25
C CYS A 40 8.70 -14.73 -7.47
N PRO A 41 8.88 -13.57 -6.82
CA PRO A 41 10.11 -13.31 -6.06
C PRO A 41 10.25 -14.20 -4.82
N MET A 42 9.16 -14.86 -4.39
CA MET A 42 9.12 -15.79 -3.25
C MET A 42 9.00 -17.25 -3.70
N GLY A 43 9.05 -17.52 -5.01
CA GLY A 43 8.82 -18.86 -5.54
C GLY A 43 9.79 -19.94 -5.05
N GLU A 44 11.03 -19.55 -4.74
CA GLU A 44 12.08 -20.47 -4.26
C GLU A 44 11.83 -20.97 -2.83
N VAL A 45 11.08 -20.21 -2.02
CA VAL A 45 10.84 -20.53 -0.60
C VAL A 45 9.42 -21.03 -0.31
N MET A 46 8.54 -21.00 -1.32
CA MET A 46 7.18 -21.56 -1.26
C MET A 46 7.22 -23.10 -1.44
N ASP A 47 6.51 -23.85 -0.60
CA ASP A 47 6.29 -25.28 -0.81
C ASP A 47 5.59 -25.54 -2.15
N PHE A 48 4.63 -24.67 -2.49
CA PHE A 48 3.89 -24.70 -3.76
C PHE A 48 3.89 -23.33 -4.40
N THR A 49 4.58 -23.20 -5.52
CA THR A 49 4.56 -21.96 -6.33
C THR A 49 3.14 -21.63 -6.82
N PRO A 50 2.84 -20.37 -7.21
CA PRO A 50 1.46 -19.96 -7.55
C PRO A 50 0.75 -20.87 -8.56
N ARG A 51 1.43 -21.32 -9.63
CA ARG A 51 0.86 -22.26 -10.60
C ARG A 51 0.55 -23.61 -9.97
N LYS A 52 1.49 -24.14 -9.18
CA LYS A 52 1.36 -25.45 -8.52
C LYS A 52 0.20 -25.42 -7.53
N ALA A 53 0.11 -24.37 -6.69
CA ALA A 53 -0.97 -24.20 -5.74
C ALA A 53 -2.35 -24.15 -6.44
N ALA A 54 -2.49 -23.33 -7.48
CA ALA A 54 -3.74 -23.24 -8.24
C ALA A 54 -4.13 -24.58 -8.86
N LYS A 55 -3.17 -25.33 -9.45
CA LYS A 55 -3.43 -26.66 -10.03
C LYS A 55 -3.84 -27.68 -8.98
N MET A 56 -3.17 -27.70 -7.83
CA MET A 56 -3.51 -28.63 -6.74
C MET A 56 -4.93 -28.39 -6.22
N ILE A 57 -5.33 -27.11 -6.07
CA ILE A 57 -6.71 -26.77 -5.68
C ILE A 57 -7.71 -27.26 -6.73
N ALA A 58 -7.41 -27.05 -8.02
CA ALA A 58 -8.26 -27.54 -9.11
C ALA A 58 -8.38 -29.08 -9.12
N ASP A 59 -7.36 -29.79 -8.63
CA ASP A 59 -7.35 -31.25 -8.49
C ASP A 59 -7.98 -31.74 -7.17
N GLY A 60 -8.58 -30.87 -6.36
CA GLY A 60 -9.20 -31.22 -5.08
C GLY A 60 -8.22 -31.38 -3.93
N ARG A 61 -6.95 -31.02 -4.10
CA ARG A 61 -5.87 -31.17 -3.08
C ARG A 61 -5.66 -29.87 -2.29
N PHE A 62 -6.73 -29.16 -1.94
CA PHE A 62 -6.63 -27.86 -1.29
C PHE A 62 -6.06 -27.94 0.13
N GLU A 63 -6.34 -29.02 0.89
CA GLU A 63 -5.84 -29.24 2.24
C GLU A 63 -4.30 -29.21 2.31
N GLU A 64 -3.64 -29.79 1.31
CA GLU A 64 -2.18 -29.80 1.26
C GLU A 64 -1.62 -28.37 1.06
N VAL A 65 -2.30 -27.55 0.25
CA VAL A 65 -1.90 -26.16 0.00
C VAL A 65 -2.16 -25.28 1.22
N VAL A 66 -3.32 -25.44 1.87
CA VAL A 66 -3.70 -24.69 3.07
C VAL A 66 -2.78 -25.03 4.26
N SER A 67 -2.31 -26.28 4.36
CA SER A 67 -1.41 -26.72 5.43
C SER A 67 0.07 -26.40 5.17
N SER A 68 0.41 -25.85 4.00
CA SER A 68 1.77 -25.50 3.62
C SER A 68 2.18 -24.09 4.05
N ASN A 69 3.45 -23.70 3.81
CA ASN A 69 3.91 -22.33 4.01
C ASN A 69 3.41 -21.35 2.94
N THR A 70 2.91 -21.86 1.80
CA THR A 70 2.56 -21.10 0.60
C THR A 70 1.60 -19.94 0.85
N PRO A 71 0.50 -20.08 1.64
CA PRO A 71 -0.44 -18.98 1.87
C PRO A 71 0.22 -17.71 2.42
N TRP A 72 1.21 -17.88 3.31
CA TRP A 72 1.82 -16.77 4.05
C TRP A 72 3.03 -16.13 3.35
N LEU A 73 3.61 -16.79 2.34
CA LEU A 73 4.79 -16.29 1.62
C LEU A 73 4.46 -15.38 0.43
N CYS A 74 3.18 -15.20 0.08
CA CYS A 74 2.81 -14.24 -0.95
C CYS A 74 2.89 -12.80 -0.42
N VAL A 75 3.77 -12.01 -1.02
CA VAL A 75 3.94 -10.58 -0.70
C VAL A 75 3.00 -9.65 -1.51
N ALA A 76 2.00 -10.19 -2.15
CA ALA A 76 0.98 -9.49 -2.95
C ALA A 76 1.55 -8.45 -3.96
N CYS A 77 2.73 -8.73 -4.52
CA CYS A 77 3.43 -7.80 -5.43
C CYS A 77 2.83 -7.72 -6.84
N HIS A 78 1.86 -8.56 -7.19
CA HIS A 78 1.17 -8.62 -8.49
C HIS A 78 2.02 -8.93 -9.73
N THR A 79 3.31 -9.21 -9.60
CA THR A 79 4.15 -9.57 -10.76
C THR A 79 3.59 -10.78 -11.53
N CYS A 80 3.09 -11.78 -10.82
CA CYS A 80 2.48 -12.96 -11.44
C CYS A 80 1.17 -12.66 -12.18
N GLN A 81 0.40 -11.67 -11.73
CA GLN A 81 -0.88 -11.28 -12.32
C GLN A 81 -0.70 -10.47 -13.61
N VAL A 82 0.13 -9.42 -13.56
CA VAL A 82 0.35 -8.57 -14.76
C VAL A 82 1.05 -9.31 -15.89
N ARG A 83 1.80 -10.37 -15.58
CA ARG A 83 2.46 -11.23 -16.57
C ARG A 83 1.61 -12.42 -17.02
N CYS A 84 0.44 -12.64 -16.40
CA CYS A 84 -0.43 -13.77 -16.75
C CYS A 84 -1.14 -13.53 -18.08
N PRO A 85 -0.94 -14.38 -19.11
CA PRO A 85 -1.64 -14.22 -20.40
C PRO A 85 -3.16 -14.41 -20.28
N SER A 86 -3.63 -15.15 -19.26
CA SER A 86 -5.06 -15.34 -18.96
C SER A 86 -5.59 -14.34 -17.93
N GLN A 87 -4.80 -13.36 -17.49
CA GLN A 87 -5.17 -12.29 -16.55
C GLN A 87 -5.80 -12.80 -15.23
N LEU A 88 -5.31 -13.93 -14.72
CA LEU A 88 -5.84 -14.56 -13.52
C LEU A 88 -5.56 -13.75 -12.27
N LEU A 89 -6.54 -13.66 -11.37
CA LEU A 89 -6.49 -12.94 -10.10
C LEU A 89 -5.68 -13.73 -9.05
N ILE A 90 -4.36 -13.86 -9.24
CA ILE A 90 -3.51 -14.69 -8.38
C ILE A 90 -3.32 -14.07 -6.99
N PRO A 91 -2.79 -12.86 -6.84
CA PRO A 91 -2.62 -12.25 -5.52
C PRO A 91 -3.92 -11.78 -4.88
N ASP A 92 -4.90 -11.37 -5.69
CA ASP A 92 -6.17 -10.81 -5.21
C ASP A 92 -7.27 -11.86 -5.03
N GLY A 93 -7.13 -13.03 -5.64
CA GLY A 93 -8.10 -14.12 -5.54
C GLY A 93 -7.56 -15.31 -4.76
N LEU A 94 -6.50 -15.96 -5.28
CA LEU A 94 -5.98 -17.21 -4.70
C LEU A 94 -5.49 -17.04 -3.26
N PHE A 95 -4.62 -16.06 -3.01
CA PHE A 95 -3.95 -15.97 -1.72
C PHE A 95 -4.85 -15.50 -0.58
N PRO A 96 -5.75 -14.50 -0.74
CA PRO A 96 -6.74 -14.18 0.29
C PRO A 96 -7.69 -15.35 0.59
N ALA A 97 -8.11 -16.13 -0.43
CA ALA A 97 -8.93 -17.33 -0.22
C ALA A 97 -8.20 -18.41 0.58
N LEU A 98 -6.92 -18.68 0.27
CA LEU A 98 -6.08 -19.61 1.03
C LEU A 98 -5.92 -19.19 2.49
N ARG A 99 -5.61 -17.92 2.74
CA ARG A 99 -5.45 -17.38 4.09
C ARG A 99 -6.75 -17.43 4.88
N SER A 100 -7.87 -17.10 4.24
CA SER A 100 -9.19 -17.21 4.86
C SER A 100 -9.51 -18.66 5.24
N ALA A 101 -9.15 -19.64 4.40
CA ALA A 101 -9.32 -21.06 4.72
C ALA A 101 -8.41 -21.49 5.88
N VAL A 102 -7.15 -21.06 5.93
CA VAL A 102 -6.23 -21.32 7.07
C VAL A 102 -6.87 -20.86 8.38
N MET A 103 -7.46 -19.64 8.40
CA MET A 103 -8.09 -19.08 9.58
C MET A 103 -9.39 -19.82 9.94
N ALA A 104 -10.22 -20.17 8.95
CA ALA A 104 -11.48 -20.91 9.18
C ALA A 104 -11.23 -22.30 9.78
N GLU A 105 -10.11 -22.94 9.45
CA GLU A 105 -9.70 -24.23 10.00
C GLU A 105 -8.99 -24.12 11.37
N GLY A 106 -8.84 -22.90 11.91
CA GLY A 106 -8.16 -22.66 13.18
C GLY A 106 -6.67 -22.99 13.17
N LYS A 107 -6.06 -23.02 11.98
CA LYS A 107 -4.61 -23.30 11.84
C LYS A 107 -3.78 -22.12 12.37
N PRO A 108 -2.54 -22.38 12.84
CA PRO A 108 -1.67 -21.32 13.36
C PRO A 108 -1.40 -20.22 12.33
N MET A 109 -1.46 -18.98 12.79
CA MET A 109 -1.06 -17.78 12.06
C MET A 109 0.14 -17.14 12.75
N GLU A 110 0.96 -16.40 12.01
CA GLU A 110 2.05 -15.62 12.59
C GLU A 110 1.52 -14.66 13.67
N GLN A 111 2.19 -14.64 14.83
CA GLN A 111 1.72 -13.88 16.00
C GLN A 111 1.61 -12.38 15.76
N ASP A 112 2.57 -11.80 15.01
CA ASP A 112 2.56 -10.37 14.71
C ASP A 112 1.38 -10.00 13.80
N LEU A 113 1.01 -10.86 12.84
CA LEU A 113 -0.17 -10.65 12.02
C LEU A 113 -1.45 -10.81 12.85
N GLN A 114 -1.55 -11.83 13.69
CA GLN A 114 -2.70 -12.02 14.58
C GLN A 114 -2.89 -10.80 15.50
N LYS A 115 -1.81 -10.30 16.08
CA LYS A 115 -1.83 -9.10 16.92
C LYS A 115 -2.26 -7.85 16.14
N ALA A 116 -1.78 -7.69 14.91
CA ALA A 116 -2.17 -6.57 14.05
C ALA A 116 -3.68 -6.59 13.74
N LEU A 117 -4.25 -7.74 13.39
CA LEU A 117 -5.70 -7.90 13.16
C LEU A 117 -6.50 -7.62 14.43
N GLN A 118 -6.07 -8.12 15.58
CA GLN A 118 -6.69 -7.84 16.89
C GLN A 118 -6.64 -6.34 17.23
N ASN A 119 -5.51 -5.70 17.00
CA ASN A 119 -5.35 -4.26 17.20
C ASN A 119 -6.29 -3.46 16.31
N THR A 120 -6.43 -3.86 15.04
CA THR A 120 -7.36 -3.19 14.12
C THR A 120 -8.80 -3.31 14.60
N TYR A 121 -9.21 -4.47 15.09
CA TYR A 121 -10.53 -4.65 15.68
C TYR A 121 -10.77 -3.72 16.90
N LEU A 122 -9.80 -3.66 17.81
CA LEU A 122 -9.92 -2.91 19.08
C LEU A 122 -9.74 -1.40 18.91
N TYR A 123 -8.78 -0.98 18.08
CA TYR A 123 -8.32 0.42 18.00
C TYR A 123 -8.56 1.07 16.63
N GLY A 124 -9.04 0.32 15.64
CA GLY A 124 -9.21 0.80 14.26
C GLY A 124 -7.88 1.02 13.52
N ASN A 125 -6.78 0.42 14.00
CA ASN A 125 -5.48 0.44 13.33
C ASN A 125 -4.62 -0.76 13.77
N PRO A 126 -3.79 -1.32 12.87
CA PRO A 126 -3.00 -2.52 13.15
C PRO A 126 -1.84 -2.27 14.14
N MET A 127 -1.48 -1.01 14.38
CA MET A 127 -0.36 -0.64 15.26
C MET A 127 -0.75 -0.61 16.74
N GLY A 128 -2.04 -0.81 17.08
CA GLY A 128 -2.55 -0.80 18.46
C GLY A 128 -2.48 0.58 19.14
N GLN A 129 -2.39 1.64 18.35
CA GLN A 129 -2.33 2.99 18.87
C GLN A 129 -3.72 3.57 19.16
N SER A 130 -3.80 4.42 20.20
CA SER A 130 -5.05 5.11 20.51
C SER A 130 -5.52 5.98 19.32
N PRO A 131 -6.78 5.91 18.90
CA PRO A 131 -7.33 6.79 17.88
C PRO A 131 -7.15 8.29 18.20
N ARG A 132 -7.12 8.67 19.47
CA ARG A 132 -6.91 10.06 19.90
C ARG A 132 -5.55 10.59 19.45
N LYS A 133 -4.53 9.74 19.36
CA LYS A 133 -3.17 10.11 18.94
C LYS A 133 -3.01 10.28 17.44
N ARG A 134 -4.01 9.86 16.63
CA ARG A 134 -3.89 9.83 15.17
C ARG A 134 -3.56 11.19 14.54
N ALA A 135 -4.00 12.29 15.16
CA ALA A 135 -3.73 13.64 14.68
C ALA A 135 -2.64 14.39 15.50
N GLU A 136 -1.95 13.77 16.46
CA GLU A 136 -0.94 14.45 17.29
C GLU A 136 0.21 15.04 16.46
N TRP A 137 0.57 14.41 15.35
CA TRP A 137 1.61 14.91 14.44
C TRP A 137 1.30 16.30 13.86
N THR A 138 0.03 16.71 13.82
CA THR A 138 -0.39 18.01 13.28
C THR A 138 0.06 19.18 14.15
N ALA A 139 0.24 18.96 15.45
CA ALA A 139 0.68 19.99 16.39
C ALA A 139 2.07 20.57 16.06
N THR A 140 2.91 19.81 15.39
CA THR A 140 4.27 20.20 14.97
C THR A 140 4.40 20.36 13.46
N ALA A 141 3.30 20.44 12.72
CA ALA A 141 3.32 20.60 11.25
C ALA A 141 3.86 21.98 10.81
N GLY A 142 3.77 22.99 11.67
CA GLY A 142 4.18 24.37 11.35
C GLY A 142 3.19 25.12 10.44
N VAL A 143 2.11 24.46 10.02
CA VAL A 143 1.03 24.99 9.18
C VAL A 143 -0.32 24.45 9.66
N PRO A 144 -1.45 25.11 9.34
CA PRO A 144 -2.77 24.60 9.69
C PRO A 144 -3.06 23.24 9.03
N VAL A 145 -3.53 22.28 9.83
CA VAL A 145 -4.06 20.99 9.37
C VAL A 145 -5.45 20.80 9.99
N PRO A 146 -6.51 21.31 9.33
CA PRO A 146 -7.85 21.27 9.89
C PRO A 146 -8.41 19.86 10.02
N ILE A 147 -9.12 19.59 11.13
CA ILE A 147 -9.90 18.35 11.33
C ILE A 147 -11.33 18.61 10.85
N ILE A 148 -11.85 17.79 9.94
CA ILE A 148 -13.11 18.04 9.24
C ILE A 148 -14.33 18.14 10.19
N SER A 149 -14.34 17.38 11.28
CA SER A 149 -15.40 17.45 12.30
C SER A 149 -15.46 18.79 13.04
N GLN A 150 -14.38 19.58 13.02
CA GLN A 150 -14.27 20.88 13.69
C GLN A 150 -14.62 22.06 12.76
N ILE A 151 -14.52 21.88 11.44
CA ILE A 151 -14.70 22.91 10.44
C ILE A 151 -16.10 22.81 9.80
N LYS A 152 -17.13 23.00 10.25
CA LYS A 152 -18.54 22.85 9.79
C LYS A 152 -18.83 23.35 8.36
N ARG A 153 -17.94 23.13 7.40
CA ARG A 153 -18.09 23.50 5.99
C ARG A 153 -17.54 22.41 5.07
N PRO A 154 -17.97 22.35 3.79
CA PRO A 154 -17.33 21.52 2.78
C PRO A 154 -15.87 21.88 2.58
N VAL A 155 -15.06 20.89 2.18
CA VAL A 155 -13.66 21.09 1.75
C VAL A 155 -13.48 20.58 0.32
N GLU A 156 -12.43 21.03 -0.34
CA GLU A 156 -12.06 20.50 -1.64
C GLU A 156 -11.51 19.08 -1.49
N LEU A 157 -10.58 18.90 -0.55
CA LEU A 157 -9.81 17.69 -0.39
C LEU A 157 -9.96 17.12 1.02
N LEU A 158 -10.40 15.86 1.14
CA LEU A 158 -10.30 15.10 2.37
C LEU A 158 -9.04 14.24 2.31
N TRP A 159 -8.04 14.58 3.12
CA TRP A 159 -6.84 13.76 3.20
C TRP A 159 -7.03 12.64 4.24
N ILE A 160 -7.08 11.40 3.76
CA ILE A 160 -7.01 10.20 4.60
C ILE A 160 -5.52 9.93 4.82
N VAL A 161 -5.07 10.13 6.06
CA VAL A 161 -3.65 10.13 6.44
C VAL A 161 -3.07 8.73 6.49
N GLU A 162 -3.88 7.73 6.88
CA GLU A 162 -3.51 6.34 7.07
C GLU A 162 -2.76 6.05 8.38
N CYS A 163 -2.57 4.75 8.66
CA CYS A 163 -2.04 4.31 9.94
C CYS A 163 -0.54 4.61 10.07
N TYR A 164 0.28 4.26 9.09
CA TYR A 164 1.72 4.52 9.11
C TYR A 164 2.04 6.02 9.17
N PRO A 165 1.51 6.87 8.28
CA PRO A 165 1.72 8.31 8.33
C PRO A 165 1.19 8.99 9.60
N SER A 166 0.24 8.37 10.29
CA SER A 166 -0.32 8.91 11.53
C SER A 166 0.51 8.58 12.77
N TYR A 167 1.12 7.38 12.84
CA TYR A 167 1.67 6.86 14.09
C TYR A 167 3.17 6.54 14.05
N GLU A 168 3.74 6.29 12.88
CA GLU A 168 5.15 5.95 12.75
C GLU A 168 5.96 7.24 12.61
N PRO A 169 6.96 7.50 13.48
CA PRO A 169 7.66 8.81 13.56
C PRO A 169 8.28 9.26 12.24
N ARG A 170 8.91 8.34 11.48
CA ARG A 170 9.52 8.67 10.19
C ARG A 170 8.50 9.14 9.16
N ASN A 171 7.34 8.49 9.12
CA ASN A 171 6.24 8.84 8.24
C ASN A 171 5.48 10.11 8.70
N GLN A 172 5.43 10.39 10.00
CA GLN A 172 4.87 11.65 10.50
C GLN A 172 5.64 12.87 9.97
N GLU A 173 6.97 12.78 9.81
CA GLU A 173 7.76 13.84 9.18
C GLU A 173 7.35 14.06 7.73
N ILE A 174 7.13 12.97 6.99
CA ILE A 174 6.65 13.03 5.60
C ILE A 174 5.24 13.67 5.56
N SER A 175 4.35 13.32 6.50
CA SER A 175 3.02 13.92 6.61
C SER A 175 3.07 15.43 6.87
N ARG A 176 3.97 15.89 7.76
CA ARG A 176 4.17 17.34 8.02
C ARG A 176 4.61 18.07 6.76
N LYS A 177 5.53 17.50 6.00
CA LYS A 177 6.01 18.06 4.73
C LYS A 177 4.91 18.11 3.69
N LEU A 178 4.08 17.07 3.56
CA LEU A 178 2.93 17.11 2.67
C LEU A 178 1.92 18.20 3.07
N ALA A 179 1.65 18.34 4.38
CA ALA A 179 0.79 19.42 4.87
C ALA A 179 1.32 20.80 4.48
N ARG A 180 2.65 21.02 4.57
CA ARG A 180 3.29 22.30 4.16
C ARG A 180 3.16 22.53 2.66
N ILE A 181 3.36 21.49 1.83
CA ILE A 181 3.19 21.57 0.38
C ILE A 181 1.74 21.93 0.03
N LEU A 182 0.74 21.25 0.63
CA LEU A 182 -0.66 21.54 0.39
C LEU A 182 -1.04 22.98 0.77
N ASN A 183 -0.55 23.47 1.91
CA ASN A 183 -0.73 24.87 2.32
C ASN A 183 -0.04 25.86 1.35
N ALA A 184 1.19 25.58 0.92
CA ALA A 184 1.91 26.45 -0.02
C ALA A 184 1.22 26.51 -1.40
N LEU A 185 0.51 25.45 -1.80
CA LEU A 185 -0.33 25.41 -3.00
C LEU A 185 -1.73 26.01 -2.81
N GLY A 186 -2.06 26.48 -1.61
CA GLY A 186 -3.38 27.06 -1.31
C GLY A 186 -4.53 26.04 -1.39
N VAL A 187 -4.26 24.76 -1.19
CA VAL A 187 -5.27 23.68 -1.24
C VAL A 187 -6.18 23.75 -0.03
N ASP A 188 -7.49 23.79 -0.25
CA ASP A 188 -8.50 23.68 0.82
C ASP A 188 -8.68 22.20 1.21
N PHE A 189 -8.00 21.76 2.27
CA PHE A 189 -8.05 20.39 2.74
C PHE A 189 -8.39 20.24 4.22
N ALA A 190 -8.80 19.06 4.60
CA ALA A 190 -8.94 18.64 6.01
C ALA A 190 -8.61 17.15 6.16
N ILE A 191 -8.38 16.72 7.40
CA ILE A 191 -8.20 15.31 7.78
C ILE A 191 -9.36 14.82 8.65
N LEU A 192 -9.56 13.50 8.74
CA LEU A 192 -10.56 12.90 9.65
C LEU A 192 -10.15 12.95 11.13
N GLY A 193 -8.84 12.96 11.40
CA GLY A 193 -8.32 12.95 12.76
C GLY A 193 -8.66 11.65 13.50
N HIS A 194 -9.18 11.74 14.72
CA HIS A 194 -9.48 10.58 15.57
C HIS A 194 -10.62 9.69 15.05
N GLU A 195 -11.42 10.15 14.11
CA GLU A 195 -12.49 9.35 13.51
C GLU A 195 -11.97 8.38 12.44
N GLU A 196 -10.78 8.65 11.89
CA GLU A 196 -10.18 7.82 10.85
C GLU A 196 -9.88 6.40 11.35
N ARG A 197 -10.15 5.42 10.51
CA ARG A 197 -9.86 4.00 10.73
C ARG A 197 -9.03 3.43 9.59
N CYS A 198 -8.39 2.29 9.82
CA CYS A 198 -7.73 1.54 8.75
C CYS A 198 -8.70 1.35 7.57
N ILE A 199 -8.20 1.49 6.34
CA ILE A 199 -9.00 1.30 5.12
C ILE A 199 -9.30 -0.18 4.85
N GLY A 200 -8.55 -1.10 5.50
CA GLY A 200 -8.85 -2.53 5.46
C GLY A 200 -8.00 -3.32 4.45
N ASP A 201 -7.04 -2.72 3.77
CA ASP A 201 -6.18 -3.43 2.82
C ASP A 201 -5.34 -4.53 3.47
N CYS A 202 -4.89 -4.31 4.71
CA CYS A 202 -4.18 -5.30 5.53
C CYS A 202 -5.06 -6.52 5.82
N GLU A 203 -6.28 -6.29 6.26
CA GLU A 203 -7.27 -7.31 6.61
C GLU A 203 -7.72 -8.08 5.37
N TRP A 204 -7.94 -7.36 4.27
CA TRP A 204 -8.28 -7.98 2.99
C TRP A 204 -7.18 -8.92 2.49
N LEU A 205 -5.92 -8.46 2.46
CA LEU A 205 -4.79 -9.28 2.05
C LEU A 205 -4.48 -10.42 3.03
N ALA A 206 -4.77 -10.23 4.32
CA ALA A 206 -4.68 -11.30 5.32
C ALA A 206 -5.77 -12.37 5.16
N GLY A 207 -6.83 -12.11 4.38
CA GLY A 207 -7.98 -13.00 4.23
C GLY A 207 -8.98 -12.90 5.40
N GLU A 208 -8.87 -11.87 6.25
CA GLU A 208 -9.79 -11.63 7.37
C GLU A 208 -11.05 -10.88 6.89
N ARG A 209 -12.05 -11.67 6.47
CA ARG A 209 -13.27 -11.16 5.79
C ARG A 209 -14.14 -10.33 6.70
N GLY A 210 -14.42 -10.81 7.90
CA GLY A 210 -15.37 -10.18 8.81
C GLY A 210 -14.90 -8.81 9.28
N LEU A 211 -13.64 -8.71 9.67
CA LEU A 211 -13.02 -7.45 10.09
C LEU A 211 -12.95 -6.46 8.92
N PHE A 212 -12.60 -6.93 7.72
CA PHE A 212 -12.56 -6.10 6.52
C PHE A 212 -13.92 -5.49 6.19
N GLU A 213 -14.99 -6.30 6.16
CA GLU A 213 -16.35 -5.85 5.89
C GLU A 213 -16.81 -4.82 6.93
N MET A 214 -16.57 -5.08 8.22
CA MET A 214 -16.86 -4.16 9.31
C MET A 214 -16.14 -2.81 9.14
N LEU A 215 -14.86 -2.82 8.74
CA LEU A 215 -14.10 -1.59 8.52
C LEU A 215 -14.68 -0.78 7.36
N ILE A 216 -15.01 -1.42 6.25
CA ILE A 216 -15.57 -0.73 5.09
C ILE A 216 -16.93 -0.10 5.42
N GLU A 217 -17.83 -0.83 6.03
CA GLU A 217 -19.14 -0.30 6.46
C GLU A 217 -18.93 0.93 7.34
N ARG A 218 -18.05 0.83 8.32
CA ARG A 218 -17.74 1.94 9.23
C ARG A 218 -17.12 3.13 8.53
N ASN A 219 -16.18 2.90 7.61
CA ASN A 219 -15.54 3.98 6.86
C ASN A 219 -16.52 4.68 5.91
N ILE A 220 -17.40 3.93 5.23
CA ILE A 220 -18.45 4.52 4.38
C ILE A 220 -19.37 5.39 5.23
N GLU A 221 -19.79 4.92 6.41
CA GLU A 221 -20.61 5.69 7.36
C GLU A 221 -19.91 6.99 7.79
N ILE A 222 -18.61 6.91 8.15
CA ILE A 222 -17.83 8.10 8.56
C ILE A 222 -17.70 9.09 7.41
N LEU A 223 -17.29 8.63 6.24
CA LEU A 223 -17.10 9.47 5.05
C LEU A 223 -18.42 10.13 4.61
N GLY A 224 -19.54 9.43 4.75
CA GLY A 224 -20.88 9.94 4.44
C GLY A 224 -21.38 11.10 5.31
N LYS A 225 -20.73 11.36 6.46
CA LYS A 225 -21.04 12.51 7.33
C LYS A 225 -20.55 13.84 6.78
N TYR A 226 -19.56 13.81 5.89
CA TYR A 226 -18.81 14.97 5.46
C TYR A 226 -19.01 15.29 3.99
N ARG A 227 -18.81 16.56 3.63
CA ARG A 227 -18.88 17.04 2.24
C ARG A 227 -17.49 17.44 1.77
N PHE A 228 -16.97 16.73 0.77
CA PHE A 228 -15.69 16.96 0.12
C PHE A 228 -15.80 16.61 -1.37
N LYS A 229 -14.87 17.10 -2.19
CA LYS A 229 -14.88 16.81 -3.64
C LYS A 229 -14.13 15.53 -3.97
N GLU A 230 -12.96 15.34 -3.36
CA GLU A 230 -12.13 14.15 -3.59
C GLU A 230 -11.33 13.78 -2.35
N ILE A 231 -10.85 12.54 -2.31
CA ILE A 231 -9.97 11.99 -1.26
C ILE A 231 -8.53 12.03 -1.76
N LEU A 232 -7.62 12.56 -0.94
CA LEU A 232 -6.18 12.41 -1.09
C LEU A 232 -5.70 11.26 -0.20
N ILE A 233 -4.76 10.49 -0.72
CA ILE A 233 -4.15 9.40 0.02
C ILE A 233 -2.66 9.28 -0.31
N THR A 234 -1.85 8.87 0.66
CA THR A 234 -0.40 8.66 0.50
C THR A 234 -0.03 7.19 0.38
N ASP A 235 -0.89 6.30 0.88
CA ASP A 235 -0.70 4.86 0.82
C ASP A 235 -1.30 4.26 -0.46
N PRO A 236 -0.49 3.72 -1.39
CA PRO A 236 -1.00 3.12 -2.61
C PRO A 236 -1.83 1.85 -2.41
N HIS A 237 -1.71 1.15 -1.26
CA HIS A 237 -2.55 -0.01 -0.94
C HIS A 237 -3.97 0.44 -0.62
N ALA A 238 -4.10 1.42 0.27
CA ALA A 238 -5.36 2.04 0.61
C ALA A 238 -5.99 2.76 -0.59
N TYR A 239 -5.18 3.45 -1.42
CA TYR A 239 -5.61 4.03 -2.70
C TYR A 239 -6.31 2.99 -3.58
N ARG A 240 -5.65 1.84 -3.82
CA ARG A 240 -6.22 0.75 -4.59
C ARG A 240 -7.52 0.21 -3.97
N THR A 241 -7.55 0.04 -2.66
CA THR A 241 -8.72 -0.50 -1.93
C THR A 241 -9.92 0.42 -2.06
N LEU A 242 -9.74 1.73 -1.87
CA LEU A 242 -10.77 2.75 -2.08
C LEU A 242 -11.24 2.82 -3.53
N LEU A 243 -10.33 2.69 -4.50
CA LEU A 243 -10.63 2.80 -5.92
C LEU A 243 -11.37 1.57 -6.46
N ASN A 244 -10.94 0.35 -6.09
CA ASN A 244 -11.36 -0.89 -6.76
C ASN A 244 -12.27 -1.79 -5.91
N ILE A 245 -12.27 -1.65 -4.59
CA ILE A 245 -12.99 -2.56 -3.70
C ILE A 245 -14.18 -1.87 -3.05
N TYR A 246 -14.00 -0.67 -2.49
CA TYR A 246 -15.10 0.09 -1.89
C TYR A 246 -16.31 0.29 -2.80
N PRO A 247 -16.17 0.57 -4.13
CA PRO A 247 -17.33 0.69 -5.01
C PRO A 247 -18.20 -0.56 -5.08
N LYS A 248 -17.60 -1.75 -4.95
CA LYS A 248 -18.33 -3.02 -4.95
C LYS A 248 -19.20 -3.20 -3.68
N LEU A 249 -18.89 -2.44 -2.62
CA LEU A 249 -19.56 -2.45 -1.34
C LEU A 249 -20.39 -1.17 -1.08
N GLY A 250 -20.65 -0.39 -2.12
CA GLY A 250 -21.50 0.81 -2.05
C GLY A 250 -20.76 2.11 -1.70
N GLY A 251 -19.42 2.08 -1.52
CA GLY A 251 -18.59 3.26 -1.23
C GLY A 251 -17.88 3.80 -2.46
N THR A 252 -18.54 4.67 -3.24
CA THR A 252 -17.92 5.28 -4.43
C THR A 252 -17.41 6.67 -4.11
N PHE A 253 -16.09 6.89 -4.23
CA PHE A 253 -15.42 8.17 -3.98
C PHE A 253 -14.47 8.51 -5.13
N ARG A 254 -14.24 9.80 -5.35
CA ARG A 254 -13.13 10.25 -6.19
C ARG A 254 -11.87 10.22 -5.33
N VAL A 255 -10.91 9.40 -5.69
CA VAL A 255 -9.70 9.18 -4.90
C VAL A 255 -8.49 9.46 -5.78
N LYS A 256 -7.50 10.16 -5.22
CA LYS A 256 -6.19 10.38 -5.86
C LYS A 256 -5.06 10.02 -4.90
N HIS A 257 -4.08 9.34 -5.43
CA HIS A 257 -2.80 9.24 -4.75
C HIS A 257 -2.07 10.60 -4.85
N TYR A 258 -1.26 10.95 -3.83
CA TYR A 258 -0.61 12.26 -3.78
C TYR A 258 0.27 12.56 -5.01
N VAL A 259 0.91 11.54 -5.62
CA VAL A 259 1.73 11.76 -6.82
C VAL A 259 0.88 12.22 -8.01
N GLN A 260 -0.33 11.67 -8.19
CA GLN A 260 -1.27 12.13 -9.22
C GLN A 260 -1.71 13.57 -8.93
N PHE A 261 -2.15 13.80 -7.69
CA PHE A 261 -2.65 15.10 -7.26
C PHE A 261 -1.63 16.22 -7.47
N LEU A 262 -0.36 15.96 -7.12
CA LEU A 262 0.72 16.93 -7.29
C LEU A 262 1.20 17.03 -8.75
N ALA A 263 1.22 15.92 -9.50
CA ALA A 263 1.58 15.94 -10.93
C ALA A 263 0.57 16.76 -11.75
N GLU A 264 -0.73 16.68 -11.47
CA GLU A 264 -1.75 17.54 -12.10
C GLU A 264 -1.54 19.03 -11.79
N ARG A 265 -0.77 19.35 -10.74
CA ARG A 265 -0.47 20.72 -10.29
C ARG A 265 0.98 21.15 -10.57
N LEU A 266 1.68 20.47 -11.47
CA LEU A 266 3.06 20.82 -11.84
C LEU A 266 3.22 22.27 -12.29
N GLY A 267 2.20 22.85 -12.95
CA GLY A 267 2.21 24.27 -13.32
C GLY A 267 2.26 25.21 -12.12
N GLN A 268 1.68 24.83 -10.99
CA GLN A 268 1.71 25.58 -9.73
C GLN A 268 2.94 25.25 -8.90
N LEU A 269 3.44 24.01 -8.96
CA LEU A 269 4.61 23.55 -8.23
C LEU A 269 5.91 24.11 -8.79
N LYS A 270 6.12 24.04 -10.12
CA LYS A 270 7.40 24.41 -10.77
C LYS A 270 7.93 25.80 -10.37
N PRO A 271 7.10 26.87 -10.28
CA PRO A 271 7.58 28.18 -9.85
C PRO A 271 8.09 28.23 -8.39
N LEU A 272 7.70 27.26 -7.55
CA LEU A 272 8.08 27.18 -6.15
C LEU A 272 9.34 26.33 -5.93
N LEU A 273 9.75 25.52 -6.93
CA LEU A 273 10.86 24.61 -6.81
C LEU A 273 12.20 25.32 -7.00
N LYS A 274 13.11 25.11 -6.06
CA LYS A 274 14.50 25.54 -6.09
C LYS A 274 15.42 24.40 -6.56
N LYS A 275 16.65 24.75 -6.93
CA LYS A 275 17.61 23.77 -7.40
C LYS A 275 18.06 22.81 -6.28
N LEU A 276 17.90 21.51 -6.53
CA LEU A 276 18.42 20.42 -5.72
C LEU A 276 19.35 19.55 -6.58
N SER A 277 20.68 19.75 -6.45
CA SER A 277 21.66 19.01 -7.27
C SER A 277 21.83 17.59 -6.72
N ALA A 278 21.08 16.62 -7.24
CA ALA A 278 21.11 15.23 -6.79
C ALA A 278 20.88 14.25 -7.94
N ALA A 279 21.59 13.11 -7.91
CA ALA A 279 21.23 11.93 -8.69
C ALA A 279 20.26 11.09 -7.86
N VAL A 280 19.10 10.78 -8.42
CA VAL A 280 18.00 10.10 -7.76
C VAL A 280 17.62 8.86 -8.56
N THR A 281 17.46 7.72 -7.90
CA THR A 281 16.81 6.55 -8.49
C THR A 281 15.46 6.34 -7.82
N TYR A 282 14.47 5.80 -8.54
CA TYR A 282 13.11 5.66 -8.04
C TYR A 282 12.68 4.20 -7.89
N HIS A 283 12.08 3.88 -6.75
CA HIS A 283 11.44 2.60 -6.54
C HIS A 283 9.97 2.64 -6.99
N ASP A 284 9.64 1.94 -8.07
CA ASP A 284 8.23 1.77 -8.47
C ASP A 284 7.50 0.87 -7.46
N SER A 285 6.70 1.47 -6.59
CA SER A 285 5.84 0.76 -5.66
C SER A 285 4.86 -0.15 -6.39
N CYS A 286 4.74 -1.40 -5.94
CA CYS A 286 3.94 -2.39 -6.66
C CYS A 286 2.45 -2.04 -6.72
N CYS A 287 1.91 -1.42 -5.67
CA CYS A 287 0.51 -1.01 -5.65
C CYS A 287 0.26 0.23 -6.51
N LEU A 288 1.17 1.20 -6.51
CA LEU A 288 1.05 2.40 -7.32
C LEU A 288 1.26 2.11 -8.81
N GLY A 289 2.30 1.35 -9.15
CA GLY A 289 2.61 0.98 -10.54
C GLY A 289 1.74 -0.17 -11.05
N ARG A 290 2.07 -1.43 -10.68
CA ARG A 290 1.44 -2.61 -11.26
C ARG A 290 -0.08 -2.72 -11.07
N LYS A 291 -0.60 -2.21 -9.94
CA LYS A 291 -2.04 -2.31 -9.65
C LYS A 291 -2.86 -1.13 -10.16
N THR A 292 -2.26 0.07 -10.27
CA THR A 292 -3.01 1.28 -10.61
C THR A 292 -2.43 2.07 -11.79
N GLY A 293 -1.28 1.64 -12.35
CA GLY A 293 -0.74 2.17 -13.60
C GLY A 293 0.06 3.46 -13.48
N HIS A 294 0.30 3.97 -12.28
CA HIS A 294 0.99 5.24 -12.05
C HIS A 294 2.52 5.06 -12.04
N TYR A 295 3.13 5.18 -13.20
CA TYR A 295 4.58 5.10 -13.40
C TYR A 295 5.19 6.45 -13.77
N ASP A 296 4.44 7.30 -14.46
CA ASP A 296 4.94 8.55 -15.03
C ASP A 296 4.81 9.72 -14.07
N GLU A 297 3.78 9.78 -13.24
CA GLU A 297 3.56 10.87 -12.29
C GLU A 297 4.69 11.02 -11.27
N PRO A 298 5.21 9.94 -10.64
CA PRO A 298 6.38 10.04 -9.75
C PRO A 298 7.61 10.59 -10.46
N ARG A 299 7.85 10.15 -11.71
CA ARG A 299 8.99 10.62 -12.54
C ARG A 299 8.84 12.08 -12.91
N ALA A 300 7.65 12.48 -13.34
CA ALA A 300 7.35 13.88 -13.66
C ALA A 300 7.58 14.83 -12.49
N LEU A 301 7.26 14.39 -11.25
CA LEU A 301 7.52 15.16 -10.04
C LEU A 301 9.02 15.28 -9.74
N LEU A 302 9.78 14.20 -9.85
CA LEU A 302 11.23 14.19 -9.63
C LEU A 302 11.96 15.03 -10.68
N GLU A 303 11.63 14.88 -11.95
CA GLU A 303 12.21 15.62 -13.07
C GLU A 303 11.83 17.11 -13.07
N ALA A 304 10.73 17.49 -12.40
CA ALA A 304 10.35 18.88 -12.24
C ALA A 304 11.26 19.65 -11.27
N ILE A 305 11.97 18.97 -10.37
CA ILE A 305 12.90 19.58 -9.43
C ILE A 305 14.17 20.01 -10.18
N PRO A 306 14.51 21.30 -10.26
CA PRO A 306 15.67 21.74 -10.98
C PRO A 306 16.97 21.13 -10.43
N GLY A 307 17.77 20.51 -11.28
CA GLY A 307 19.07 19.92 -10.92
C GLY A 307 18.98 18.46 -10.43
N VAL A 308 17.81 17.89 -10.30
CA VAL A 308 17.63 16.45 -10.09
C VAL A 308 17.88 15.72 -11.40
N LYS A 309 18.70 14.66 -11.33
CA LYS A 309 18.94 13.72 -12.43
C LYS A 309 18.35 12.37 -12.05
N LEU A 310 17.29 11.95 -12.72
CA LEU A 310 16.70 10.63 -12.54
C LEU A 310 17.55 9.56 -13.23
N VAL A 311 17.92 8.50 -12.49
CA VAL A 311 18.70 7.34 -12.98
C VAL A 311 17.87 6.09 -12.73
N GLU A 312 17.44 5.43 -13.77
CA GLU A 312 16.57 4.25 -13.66
C GLU A 312 17.34 3.01 -13.20
N MET A 313 16.74 2.23 -12.30
CA MET A 313 17.22 0.88 -12.02
C MET A 313 16.96 -0.04 -13.22
N ILE A 314 17.76 -1.10 -13.37
CA ILE A 314 17.61 -2.07 -14.47
C ILE A 314 16.21 -2.72 -14.48
N GLN A 315 15.66 -2.97 -13.29
CA GLN A 315 14.28 -3.42 -13.12
C GLN A 315 13.43 -2.25 -12.61
N ASN A 316 12.75 -1.58 -13.52
CA ASN A 316 11.85 -0.47 -13.22
C ASN A 316 10.45 -0.73 -13.78
N ARG A 317 9.51 0.17 -13.49
CA ARG A 317 8.12 0.12 -13.93
C ARG A 317 7.48 -1.24 -13.60
N GLU A 318 6.87 -1.90 -14.57
CA GLU A 318 6.22 -3.21 -14.39
C GLU A 318 7.19 -4.31 -13.91
N SER A 319 8.47 -4.20 -14.28
CA SER A 319 9.50 -5.17 -13.92
C SER A 319 10.14 -4.91 -12.55
N SER A 320 9.77 -3.82 -11.87
CA SER A 320 10.31 -3.44 -10.55
C SER A 320 10.21 -4.59 -9.55
N LEU A 321 11.28 -4.85 -8.81
CA LEU A 321 11.26 -5.79 -7.68
C LEU A 321 10.46 -5.17 -6.52
N CYS A 322 9.59 -5.95 -5.89
CA CYS A 322 8.80 -5.49 -4.74
C CYS A 322 9.69 -5.25 -3.51
N CYS A 323 9.33 -4.28 -2.67
CA CYS A 323 9.97 -4.06 -1.36
C CYS A 323 9.70 -5.20 -0.35
N GLY A 324 8.68 -6.02 -0.60
CA GLY A 324 8.30 -7.15 0.26
C GLY A 324 7.51 -6.77 1.52
N GLY A 325 7.11 -5.51 1.73
CA GLY A 325 6.58 -5.03 3.00
C GLY A 325 5.19 -4.38 2.97
N GLY A 326 4.43 -4.54 1.89
CA GLY A 326 3.12 -3.89 1.79
C GLY A 326 2.01 -4.57 2.59
N ALA A 327 1.08 -3.76 3.16
CA ALA A 327 -0.12 -4.21 3.85
C ALA A 327 0.17 -5.29 4.93
N SER A 328 -0.53 -6.41 4.89
CA SER A 328 -0.36 -7.50 5.88
C SER A 328 1.04 -8.14 5.87
N THR A 329 1.81 -7.98 4.79
CA THR A 329 3.11 -8.64 4.64
C THR A 329 4.16 -8.11 5.61
N VAL A 330 4.04 -6.84 6.02
CA VAL A 330 4.94 -6.26 7.04
C VAL A 330 4.88 -7.00 8.38
N TYR A 331 3.74 -7.59 8.71
CA TYR A 331 3.53 -8.41 9.91
C TYR A 331 3.94 -9.88 9.71
N LEU A 332 4.44 -10.24 8.53
CA LEU A 332 4.98 -11.55 8.20
C LEU A 332 6.51 -11.53 8.00
N ASP A 333 7.16 -10.39 8.26
CA ASP A 333 8.60 -10.22 8.02
C ASP A 333 9.44 -11.29 8.70
N ARG A 334 9.20 -11.56 9.98
CA ARG A 334 9.90 -12.62 10.72
C ARG A 334 9.69 -13.98 10.06
N TYR A 335 8.45 -14.32 9.75
CA TYR A 335 8.11 -15.57 9.08
C TYR A 335 8.82 -15.74 7.73
N ILE A 336 8.94 -14.66 6.97
CA ILE A 336 9.61 -14.61 5.67
C ILE A 336 11.14 -14.73 5.86
N GLN A 337 11.72 -13.97 6.80
CA GLN A 337 13.16 -13.96 7.05
C GLN A 337 13.70 -15.32 7.53
N GLU A 338 12.92 -16.07 8.29
CA GLU A 338 13.31 -17.42 8.72
C GLU A 338 13.41 -18.42 7.54
N ARG A 339 12.84 -18.07 6.37
CA ARG A 339 12.75 -18.96 5.19
C ARG A 339 13.49 -18.43 3.96
N ALA A 340 13.61 -17.13 3.82
CA ALA A 340 14.28 -16.50 2.69
C ALA A 340 15.70 -16.08 3.08
N LYS A 341 16.69 -16.39 2.21
CA LYS A 341 18.08 -16.03 2.44
C LYS A 341 18.28 -14.52 2.51
N ASP A 342 17.64 -13.79 1.60
CA ASP A 342 17.74 -12.33 1.48
C ASP A 342 16.32 -11.73 1.45
N ARG A 343 16.13 -10.61 2.15
CA ARG A 343 14.86 -9.87 2.05
C ARG A 343 14.75 -9.20 0.67
N LEU A 344 13.52 -9.07 0.19
CA LEU A 344 13.28 -8.37 -1.09
C LEU A 344 13.76 -6.91 -1.04
N ALA A 345 13.64 -6.25 0.12
CA ALA A 345 14.14 -4.90 0.34
C ALA A 345 15.65 -4.81 0.16
N ASP A 346 16.42 -5.79 0.69
CA ASP A 346 17.88 -5.83 0.58
C ASP A 346 18.31 -5.97 -0.89
N ARG A 347 17.68 -6.88 -1.62
CA ARG A 347 17.90 -7.06 -3.07
C ARG A 347 17.57 -5.78 -3.84
N ARG A 348 16.51 -5.06 -3.45
CA ARG A 348 16.09 -3.82 -4.11
C ARG A 348 17.07 -2.68 -3.84
N VAL A 349 17.58 -2.56 -2.60
CA VAL A 349 18.63 -1.59 -2.24
C VAL A 349 19.91 -1.86 -3.02
N GLN A 350 20.31 -3.11 -3.20
CA GLN A 350 21.47 -3.44 -4.05
C GLN A 350 21.28 -2.99 -5.49
N GLN A 351 20.07 -3.12 -6.07
CA GLN A 351 19.77 -2.59 -7.40
C GLN A 351 19.81 -1.06 -7.45
N ALA A 352 19.36 -0.39 -6.39
CA ALA A 352 19.43 1.06 -6.29
C ALA A 352 20.88 1.54 -6.17
N ALA A 353 21.69 0.92 -5.32
CA ALA A 353 23.11 1.25 -5.17
C ALA A 353 23.91 1.05 -6.46
N ALA A 354 23.54 0.05 -7.27
CA ALA A 354 24.17 -0.21 -8.57
C ALA A 354 23.91 0.90 -9.63
N THR A 355 22.99 1.82 -9.38
CA THR A 355 22.76 3.00 -10.24
C THR A 355 23.73 4.13 -9.98
N GLU A 356 24.49 4.06 -8.88
CA GLU A 356 25.36 5.14 -8.38
C GLU A 356 24.60 6.44 -8.04
N ALA A 357 23.27 6.40 -7.97
CA ALA A 357 22.47 7.51 -7.46
C ALA A 357 22.61 7.61 -5.93
N GLY A 358 22.74 8.83 -5.42
CA GLY A 358 22.88 9.06 -3.97
C GLY A 358 21.56 8.97 -3.22
N ILE A 359 20.43 8.99 -3.91
CA ILE A 359 19.08 9.00 -3.31
C ILE A 359 18.22 7.89 -3.93
N LEU A 360 17.62 7.07 -3.07
CA LEU A 360 16.50 6.18 -3.42
C LEU A 360 15.19 6.89 -3.09
N ALA A 361 14.49 7.38 -4.11
CA ALA A 361 13.18 7.97 -3.96
C ALA A 361 12.09 6.89 -3.88
N VAL A 362 11.09 7.12 -3.00
CA VAL A 362 9.95 6.23 -2.74
C VAL A 362 8.65 7.02 -2.73
N ALA A 363 7.51 6.31 -2.81
CA ALA A 363 6.17 6.92 -2.84
C ALA A 363 5.12 6.07 -2.09
N CYS A 364 5.54 5.37 -1.04
CA CYS A 364 4.66 4.51 -0.25
C CYS A 364 5.11 4.55 1.23
N PRO A 365 4.22 4.72 2.20
CA PRO A 365 4.59 4.86 3.61
C PRO A 365 5.22 3.60 4.23
N TYR A 366 5.09 2.45 3.60
CA TYR A 366 5.77 1.22 4.04
C TYR A 366 7.25 1.16 3.63
N GLU A 367 7.70 2.04 2.75
CA GLU A 367 9.02 1.96 2.10
C GLU A 367 10.14 2.70 2.84
N PRO A 368 9.95 3.92 3.42
CA PRO A 368 11.04 4.68 4.01
C PRO A 368 11.84 3.89 5.05
N SER A 369 11.23 3.54 6.18
CA SER A 369 11.90 2.82 7.27
C SER A 369 12.42 1.44 6.83
N ARG A 370 11.68 0.76 5.94
CA ARG A 370 12.05 -0.55 5.41
C ARG A 370 13.33 -0.50 4.56
N PHE A 371 13.44 0.49 3.67
CA PHE A 371 14.63 0.65 2.85
C PHE A 371 15.79 1.28 3.63
N GLU A 372 15.54 2.17 4.59
CA GLU A 372 16.57 2.68 5.51
C GLU A 372 17.23 1.53 6.29
N ASP A 373 16.43 0.56 6.78
CA ASP A 373 16.94 -0.65 7.41
C ASP A 373 17.72 -1.54 6.42
N ALA A 374 17.20 -1.72 5.20
CA ALA A 374 17.88 -2.49 4.16
C ALA A 374 19.21 -1.83 3.71
N VAL A 375 19.28 -0.50 3.66
CA VAL A 375 20.52 0.25 3.37
C VAL A 375 21.59 -0.09 4.42
N LYS A 376 21.23 -0.13 5.71
CA LYS A 376 22.14 -0.53 6.79
C LYS A 376 22.59 -1.99 6.66
N ILE A 377 21.64 -2.91 6.49
CA ILE A 377 21.94 -4.33 6.38
C ILE A 377 22.86 -4.65 5.19
N THR A 378 22.71 -3.90 4.10
CA THR A 378 23.51 -4.10 2.88
C THR A 378 24.82 -3.29 2.85
N GLY A 379 25.12 -2.51 3.90
CA GLY A 379 26.35 -1.70 4.00
C GLY A 379 26.40 -0.57 2.97
N ASN A 380 25.28 0.06 2.64
CA ASN A 380 25.18 1.13 1.66
C ASN A 380 24.92 2.52 2.28
N GLU A 381 25.09 2.69 3.60
CA GLU A 381 24.76 3.93 4.33
C GLU A 381 25.53 5.16 3.81
N GLU A 382 26.78 4.97 3.38
CA GLU A 382 27.58 6.08 2.84
C GLU A 382 27.25 6.41 1.37
N LYS A 383 26.47 5.54 0.68
CA LYS A 383 26.20 5.65 -0.75
C LYS A 383 24.77 6.05 -1.07
N LEU A 384 23.82 5.66 -0.24
CA LEU A 384 22.41 5.73 -0.59
C LEU A 384 21.56 6.22 0.59
N VAL A 385 20.80 7.28 0.37
CA VAL A 385 19.84 7.82 1.32
C VAL A 385 18.43 7.59 0.79
N VAL A 386 17.51 7.15 1.65
CA VAL A 386 16.10 6.96 1.29
C VAL A 386 15.31 8.25 1.52
N ARG A 387 14.54 8.68 0.52
CA ARG A 387 13.67 9.86 0.59
C ARG A 387 12.31 9.57 -0.05
N ASP A 388 11.24 9.97 0.61
CA ASP A 388 9.94 10.06 -0.09
C ASP A 388 9.97 11.24 -1.08
N ILE A 389 9.22 11.15 -2.18
CA ILE A 389 9.10 12.25 -3.17
C ILE A 389 8.60 13.53 -2.49
N ILE A 390 7.71 13.41 -1.47
CA ILE A 390 7.25 14.54 -0.66
C ILE A 390 8.42 15.27 -0.01
N GLU A 391 9.41 14.55 0.49
CA GLU A 391 10.58 15.15 1.15
C GLU A 391 11.45 15.93 0.16
N LEU A 392 11.67 15.38 -1.03
CA LEU A 392 12.44 16.04 -2.08
C LEU A 392 11.75 17.31 -2.59
N LEU A 393 10.42 17.25 -2.75
CA LEU A 393 9.63 18.43 -3.10
C LEU A 393 9.66 19.49 -2.00
N ALA A 394 9.45 19.10 -0.74
CA ALA A 394 9.47 20.03 0.39
C ALA A 394 10.85 20.69 0.56
N GLU A 395 11.94 19.93 0.41
CA GLU A 395 13.31 20.45 0.43
C GLU A 395 13.53 21.45 -0.70
N SER A 396 13.15 21.10 -1.93
CA SER A 396 13.24 21.99 -3.09
C SER A 396 12.37 23.24 -2.95
N MET A 397 11.28 23.18 -2.21
CA MET A 397 10.42 24.34 -1.90
C MET A 397 10.91 25.14 -0.66
N GLU A 398 12.00 24.75 -0.02
CA GLU A 398 12.49 25.35 1.24
C GLU A 398 11.44 25.32 2.38
N LEU A 399 10.62 24.27 2.41
CA LEU A 399 9.57 24.09 3.41
C LEU A 399 10.03 23.28 4.64
N GLY A 400 11.28 23.05 4.80
CA GLY A 400 12.06 22.60 5.96
C GLY A 400 11.53 21.42 6.77
#